data_66ac432813d11ef947cf776871e4244c
#
_entry.id   66ac432813d11ef947cf776871e4244c
#
_cell.length_a   1.000
_cell.length_b   1.000
_cell.length_c   1.000
_cell.angle_alpha   90.00
_cell.angle_beta   90.00
_cell.angle_gamma   90.00
#
_symmetry.space_group_name_H-M   'P 1'
#
loop_
_entity.id
_entity.type
_entity.pdbx_description
1 polymer ?
#
loop_
_entity_poly.entity_id
_entity_poly.type
_entity_poly.pdbx_seq_one_letter_code
_entity_poly.pdbx_strand_id
1 'polypeptide(L)'
;MALSLYNFYDLLSLLPSGSYEIEVIGEGEHELEDPIGNLLIKSYERAAGELGIEAPGLKLRCLNAIPLRRGLGSSSSAVVGGVLLANAMRDNPLDKDELLALMVAIEGHPDNVVPSCLGGMVVSSWDGRELRYVKLPSPPRDIVVVVAVPNVEVSTSEARQALPEQVSLSDAIFNVSRVALLAASWATGQWDHLPWAMEDRLHQQFRARLFPGGEEILERVRSVPGCLGVAISGSGPSVMAFARGNVQEVAEAACRTFMEKGVRSRFFVLDIDENGAVVEYTEPSLDKEEMQHVKSGR
;
A
#
# COMPACT_ATOMS: atom_id res chain seq x y z
N MET A 1 -2.36 11.22 -2.96
CA MET A 1 -2.61 10.84 -1.55
C MET A 1 -2.63 9.32 -1.46
N ALA A 2 -2.03 8.77 -0.44
CA ALA A 2 -2.04 7.34 -0.16
C ALA A 2 -2.12 7.13 1.36
N LEU A 3 -2.51 5.94 1.78
CA LEU A 3 -2.71 5.60 3.18
C LEU A 3 -2.14 4.22 3.51
N SER A 4 -1.75 4.01 4.77
CA SER A 4 -1.38 2.73 5.33
C SER A 4 -2.59 2.08 6.01
N LEU A 5 -2.76 0.77 5.85
CA LEU A 5 -3.88 0.01 6.38
C LEU A 5 -3.40 -0.99 7.43
N TYR A 6 -4.04 -0.98 8.59
CA TYR A 6 -3.78 -1.94 9.65
C TYR A 6 -4.13 -3.37 9.19
N ASN A 7 -3.36 -4.36 9.63
CA ASN A 7 -3.42 -5.76 9.20
C ASN A 7 -3.02 -6.07 7.74
N PHE A 8 -2.65 -5.07 6.95
CA PHE A 8 -1.95 -5.28 5.69
C PHE A 8 -0.50 -4.92 5.89
N TYR A 9 0.28 -5.82 6.45
CA TYR A 9 1.67 -5.62 6.83
C TYR A 9 2.52 -6.84 6.51
N ASP A 10 3.82 -6.62 6.40
CA ASP A 10 4.84 -7.64 6.42
C ASP A 10 5.60 -7.55 7.75
N LEU A 11 5.68 -8.67 8.46
CA LEU A 11 6.55 -8.80 9.62
C LEU A 11 7.83 -9.50 9.16
N LEU A 12 8.96 -8.84 9.39
CA LEU A 12 10.28 -9.36 9.03
C LEU A 12 11.08 -9.64 10.29
N SER A 13 11.63 -10.82 10.39
CA SER A 13 12.70 -11.11 11.34
C SER A 13 13.96 -11.52 10.58
N LEU A 14 15.11 -11.09 11.06
CA LEU A 14 16.37 -11.33 10.39
C LEU A 14 17.48 -11.70 11.36
N LEU A 15 18.41 -12.49 10.84
CA LEU A 15 19.71 -12.76 11.43
C LEU A 15 20.76 -12.61 10.32
N PRO A 16 21.93 -12.01 10.60
CA PRO A 16 23.06 -12.05 9.66
C PRO A 16 23.44 -13.50 9.33
N SER A 17 23.73 -13.76 8.07
CA SER A 17 24.10 -15.08 7.57
C SER A 17 25.24 -14.96 6.54
N GLY A 18 25.84 -16.08 6.15
CA GLY A 18 26.79 -16.14 5.03
C GLY A 18 26.14 -16.18 3.66
N SER A 19 24.81 -16.39 3.61
CA SER A 19 24.00 -16.48 2.38
C SER A 19 22.61 -15.94 2.63
N TYR A 20 21.83 -15.73 1.57
CA TYR A 20 20.42 -15.38 1.71
C TYR A 20 19.58 -16.65 1.89
N GLU A 21 18.82 -16.68 2.99
CA GLU A 21 17.82 -17.70 3.26
C GLU A 21 16.50 -16.97 3.54
N ILE A 22 15.42 -17.36 2.86
CA ILE A 22 14.11 -16.72 3.02
C ILE A 22 13.06 -17.78 3.33
N GLU A 23 12.33 -17.58 4.40
CA GLU A 23 11.10 -18.29 4.73
C GLU A 23 9.95 -17.30 4.59
N VAL A 24 8.95 -17.61 3.77
CA VAL A 24 7.75 -16.78 3.60
C VAL A 24 6.53 -17.55 4.07
N ILE A 25 5.67 -16.89 4.83
CA ILE A 25 4.41 -17.45 5.32
C ILE A 25 3.27 -16.50 4.91
N GLY A 26 2.24 -17.03 4.27
CA GLY A 26 1.05 -16.29 3.88
C GLY A 26 0.96 -15.98 2.38
N GLU A 27 0.69 -14.74 2.02
CA GLU A 27 0.50 -14.35 0.61
C GLU A 27 1.83 -14.45 -0.17
N GLY A 28 1.83 -15.20 -1.26
CA GLY A 28 3.01 -15.35 -2.13
C GLY A 28 4.09 -16.30 -1.62
N GLU A 29 3.79 -17.19 -0.67
CA GLU A 29 4.72 -18.13 -0.02
C GLU A 29 5.71 -18.77 -1.00
N HIS A 30 5.25 -19.34 -2.09
CA HIS A 30 6.13 -20.04 -3.07
C HIS A 30 6.83 -19.09 -4.05
N GLU A 31 6.30 -17.89 -4.25
CA GLU A 31 6.84 -16.93 -5.23
C GLU A 31 7.97 -16.08 -4.64
N LEU A 32 7.88 -15.77 -3.35
CA LEU A 32 8.79 -14.83 -2.68
C LEU A 32 10.00 -15.52 -2.02
N GLU A 33 10.06 -16.85 -2.01
CA GLU A 33 11.18 -17.61 -1.40
C GLU A 33 12.47 -17.62 -2.24
N ASP A 34 12.40 -17.26 -3.53
CA ASP A 34 13.60 -17.15 -4.37
C ASP A 34 14.40 -15.88 -4.03
N PRO A 35 15.61 -15.99 -3.42
CA PRO A 35 16.41 -14.84 -3.04
C PRO A 35 16.81 -13.96 -4.24
N ILE A 36 17.05 -14.56 -5.41
CA ILE A 36 17.55 -13.85 -6.60
C ILE A 36 16.47 -12.92 -7.16
N GLY A 37 15.22 -13.36 -7.10
CA GLY A 37 14.06 -12.60 -7.57
C GLY A 37 13.51 -11.61 -6.55
N ASN A 38 13.78 -11.80 -5.27
CA ASN A 38 13.13 -11.13 -4.17
C ASN A 38 13.43 -9.62 -4.12
N LEU A 39 12.36 -8.81 -4.17
CA LEU A 39 12.48 -7.34 -4.21
C LEU A 39 13.01 -6.77 -2.88
N LEU A 40 12.70 -7.39 -1.75
CA LEU A 40 13.21 -6.95 -0.45
C LEU A 40 14.74 -7.07 -0.41
N ILE A 41 15.30 -8.21 -0.84
CA ILE A 41 16.77 -8.41 -0.90
C ILE A 41 17.40 -7.41 -1.87
N LYS A 42 16.84 -7.25 -3.07
CA LYS A 42 17.34 -6.26 -4.04
C LYS A 42 17.33 -4.83 -3.47
N SER A 43 16.29 -4.49 -2.72
CA SER A 43 16.18 -3.17 -2.09
C SER A 43 17.18 -3.02 -0.94
N TYR A 44 17.39 -4.08 -0.16
CA TYR A 44 18.40 -4.12 0.88
C TYR A 44 19.83 -3.94 0.30
N GLU A 45 20.20 -4.72 -0.72
CA GLU A 45 21.51 -4.63 -1.38
C GLU A 45 21.73 -3.23 -2.01
N ARG A 46 20.70 -2.70 -2.68
CA ARG A 46 20.77 -1.36 -3.26
C ARG A 46 20.93 -0.30 -2.18
N ALA A 47 20.16 -0.37 -1.11
CA ALA A 47 20.29 0.56 0.02
C ALA A 47 21.67 0.46 0.69
N ALA A 48 22.18 -0.75 0.93
CA ALA A 48 23.51 -0.95 1.47
C ALA A 48 24.61 -0.32 0.59
N GLY A 49 24.49 -0.49 -0.74
CA GLY A 49 25.39 0.15 -1.71
C GLY A 49 25.34 1.68 -1.66
N GLU A 50 24.17 2.28 -1.61
CA GLU A 50 24.01 3.75 -1.47
C GLU A 50 24.53 4.27 -0.12
N LEU A 51 24.44 3.45 0.92
CA LEU A 51 24.92 3.78 2.26
C LEU A 51 26.41 3.47 2.47
N GLY A 52 27.07 2.85 1.50
CA GLY A 52 28.50 2.49 1.58
C GLY A 52 28.82 1.45 2.65
N ILE A 53 27.87 0.53 2.93
CA ILE A 53 28.07 -0.55 3.91
C ILE A 53 28.10 -1.91 3.19
N GLU A 54 28.73 -2.90 3.82
CA GLU A 54 28.62 -4.28 3.36
C GLU A 54 27.18 -4.77 3.52
N ALA A 55 26.72 -5.57 2.54
CA ALA A 55 25.43 -6.25 2.58
C ALA A 55 25.69 -7.74 2.87
N PRO A 56 25.86 -8.16 4.13
CA PRO A 56 25.98 -9.59 4.44
C PRO A 56 24.72 -10.34 4.03
N GLY A 57 24.84 -11.64 3.79
CA GLY A 57 23.69 -12.49 3.62
C GLY A 57 22.76 -12.44 4.84
N LEU A 58 21.50 -12.70 4.64
CA LEU A 58 20.46 -12.60 5.65
C LEU A 58 19.65 -13.89 5.72
N LYS A 59 19.34 -14.32 6.93
CA LYS A 59 18.25 -15.26 7.19
C LYS A 59 17.01 -14.47 7.52
N LEU A 60 16.04 -14.49 6.60
CA LEU A 60 14.81 -13.71 6.68
C LEU A 60 13.63 -14.64 6.93
N ARG A 61 12.72 -14.20 7.78
CA ARG A 61 11.41 -14.79 7.93
C ARG A 61 10.36 -13.70 7.72
N CYS A 62 9.52 -13.87 6.70
CA CYS A 62 8.51 -12.91 6.29
C CYS A 62 7.11 -13.48 6.57
N LEU A 63 6.29 -12.76 7.32
CA LEU A 63 4.86 -13.03 7.43
C LEU A 63 4.15 -12.02 6.53
N ASN A 64 3.83 -12.41 5.30
CA ASN A 64 3.21 -11.52 4.34
C ASN A 64 1.68 -11.64 4.39
N ALA A 65 1.00 -10.57 4.80
CA ALA A 65 -0.44 -10.46 4.78
C ALA A 65 -0.97 -9.66 3.57
N ILE A 66 -0.09 -9.10 2.74
CA ILE A 66 -0.47 -8.22 1.63
C ILE A 66 -0.66 -9.03 0.35
N PRO A 67 -1.90 -9.09 -0.22
CA PRO A 67 -2.14 -9.78 -1.49
C PRO A 67 -1.28 -9.23 -2.63
N LEU A 68 -0.54 -10.13 -3.31
CA LEU A 68 0.37 -9.75 -4.39
C LEU A 68 -0.39 -9.32 -5.65
N ARG A 69 0.16 -8.36 -6.42
CA ARG A 69 -0.37 -7.88 -7.71
C ARG A 69 -1.85 -7.49 -7.66
N ARG A 70 -2.29 -6.91 -6.53
CA ARG A 70 -3.66 -6.46 -6.30
C ARG A 70 -3.78 -4.96 -6.06
N GLY A 71 -2.71 -4.19 -6.30
CA GLY A 71 -2.70 -2.75 -6.07
C GLY A 71 -2.68 -2.35 -4.59
N LEU A 72 -2.16 -3.21 -3.71
CA LEU A 72 -2.15 -3.01 -2.25
C LEU A 72 -0.76 -2.67 -1.69
N GLY A 73 0.21 -2.36 -2.54
CA GLY A 73 1.49 -1.83 -2.10
C GLY A 73 2.53 -2.85 -1.60
N SER A 74 2.35 -4.17 -1.87
CA SER A 74 3.31 -5.20 -1.44
C SER A 74 4.74 -4.94 -1.97
N SER A 75 4.90 -4.41 -3.19
CA SER A 75 6.22 -4.01 -3.71
C SER A 75 6.87 -2.94 -2.85
N SER A 76 6.12 -1.92 -2.47
CA SER A 76 6.64 -0.81 -1.66
C SER A 76 6.93 -1.22 -0.21
N SER A 77 6.15 -2.17 0.34
CA SER A 77 6.46 -2.81 1.62
C SER A 77 7.83 -3.50 1.57
N ALA A 78 8.13 -4.24 0.51
CA ALA A 78 9.43 -4.88 0.32
C ALA A 78 10.57 -3.86 0.20
N VAL A 79 10.35 -2.73 -0.50
CA VAL A 79 11.35 -1.64 -0.57
C VAL A 79 11.58 -1.02 0.80
N VAL A 80 10.52 -0.69 1.53
CA VAL A 80 10.62 -0.13 2.89
C VAL A 80 11.37 -1.08 3.81
N GLY A 81 11.00 -2.37 3.80
CA GLY A 81 11.68 -3.40 4.59
C GLY A 81 13.16 -3.50 4.28
N GLY A 82 13.53 -3.60 3.00
CA GLY A 82 14.93 -3.69 2.57
C GLY A 82 15.77 -2.48 2.98
N VAL A 83 15.24 -1.27 2.83
CA VAL A 83 15.94 -0.03 3.23
C VAL A 83 16.09 0.04 4.75
N LEU A 84 15.05 -0.29 5.50
CA LEU A 84 15.11 -0.30 6.97
C LEU A 84 16.12 -1.32 7.48
N LEU A 85 16.20 -2.51 6.86
CA LEU A 85 17.21 -3.53 7.19
C LEU A 85 18.62 -3.01 6.97
N ALA A 86 18.90 -2.40 5.81
CA ALA A 86 20.22 -1.81 5.55
C ALA A 86 20.56 -0.71 6.55
N ASN A 87 19.62 0.16 6.86
CA ASN A 87 19.82 1.23 7.83
C ASN A 87 20.04 0.72 9.24
N ALA A 88 19.38 -0.36 9.64
CA ALA A 88 19.54 -0.99 10.95
C ALA A 88 20.94 -1.60 11.18
N MET A 89 21.70 -1.86 10.11
CA MET A 89 23.08 -2.37 10.17
C MET A 89 24.13 -1.28 10.32
N ARG A 90 23.74 -0.01 10.35
CA ARG A 90 24.67 1.11 10.49
C ARG A 90 24.93 1.43 11.97
N ASP A 91 26.17 1.77 12.28
CA ASP A 91 26.53 2.34 13.59
C ASP A 91 25.86 3.71 13.82
N ASN A 92 25.63 4.45 12.74
CA ASN A 92 24.93 5.73 12.75
C ASN A 92 23.77 5.69 11.73
N PRO A 93 22.58 5.28 12.14
CA PRO A 93 21.41 5.20 11.26
C PRO A 93 21.02 6.58 10.69
N LEU A 94 20.48 6.58 9.48
CA LEU A 94 19.89 7.76 8.84
C LEU A 94 18.70 8.27 9.67
N ASP A 95 18.47 9.55 9.60
CA ASP A 95 17.24 10.12 10.11
C ASP A 95 16.03 9.76 9.21
N LYS A 96 14.83 10.13 9.66
CA LYS A 96 13.59 9.78 8.96
C LYS A 96 13.50 10.37 7.55
N ASP A 97 13.92 11.62 7.36
CA ASP A 97 13.80 12.29 6.08
C ASP A 97 14.83 11.75 5.07
N GLU A 98 16.03 11.45 5.53
CA GLU A 98 17.06 10.77 4.74
C GLU A 98 16.61 9.37 4.31
N LEU A 99 15.99 8.60 5.22
CA LEU A 99 15.42 7.28 4.93
C LEU A 99 14.32 7.35 3.88
N LEU A 100 13.39 8.29 4.03
CA LEU A 100 12.30 8.46 3.07
C LEU A 100 12.84 8.85 1.68
N ALA A 101 13.83 9.74 1.63
CA ALA A 101 14.47 10.12 0.38
C ALA A 101 15.13 8.91 -0.31
N LEU A 102 15.82 8.06 0.46
CA LEU A 102 16.42 6.82 -0.05
C LEU A 102 15.36 5.83 -0.55
N MET A 103 14.27 5.61 0.22
CA MET A 103 13.17 4.75 -0.19
C MET A 103 12.53 5.22 -1.50
N VAL A 104 12.30 6.53 -1.64
CA VAL A 104 11.73 7.12 -2.86
C VAL A 104 12.70 7.01 -4.04
N ALA A 105 14.00 7.19 -3.83
CA ALA A 105 15.01 7.03 -4.87
C ALA A 105 15.11 5.57 -5.37
N ILE A 106 14.88 4.59 -4.50
CA ILE A 106 14.87 3.16 -4.85
C ILE A 106 13.58 2.77 -5.57
N GLU A 107 12.42 3.18 -5.06
CA GLU A 107 11.09 2.85 -5.63
C GLU A 107 10.80 3.65 -6.92
N GLY A 108 11.28 4.89 -7.00
CA GLY A 108 11.05 5.81 -8.11
C GLY A 108 9.83 6.72 -7.94
N HIS A 109 9.00 6.51 -6.93
CA HIS A 109 7.82 7.34 -6.60
C HIS A 109 7.45 7.27 -5.11
N PRO A 110 6.90 8.35 -4.52
CA PRO A 110 6.68 8.43 -3.08
C PRO A 110 5.35 7.83 -2.60
N ASP A 111 4.39 7.62 -3.49
CA ASP A 111 2.97 7.46 -3.17
C ASP A 111 2.65 6.24 -2.29
N ASN A 112 3.45 5.19 -2.33
CA ASN A 112 3.28 4.01 -1.48
C ASN A 112 4.35 3.90 -0.39
N VAL A 113 5.63 4.13 -0.70
CA VAL A 113 6.72 3.96 0.30
C VAL A 113 6.61 4.95 1.45
N VAL A 114 6.19 6.20 1.18
CA VAL A 114 6.07 7.22 2.22
C VAL A 114 4.98 6.87 3.24
N PRO A 115 3.73 6.56 2.84
CA PRO A 115 2.73 6.12 3.81
C PRO A 115 3.05 4.78 4.46
N SER A 116 3.66 3.82 3.77
CA SER A 116 4.12 2.57 4.39
C SER A 116 5.14 2.82 5.51
N CYS A 117 6.04 3.77 5.32
CA CYS A 117 7.04 4.12 6.33
C CYS A 117 6.45 4.95 7.47
N LEU A 118 5.56 5.91 7.17
CA LEU A 118 5.07 6.88 8.16
C LEU A 118 3.76 6.48 8.84
N GLY A 119 3.00 5.59 8.23
CA GLY A 119 1.60 5.35 8.59
C GLY A 119 0.67 6.52 8.22
N GLY A 120 -0.62 6.31 8.41
CA GLY A 120 -1.65 7.30 8.18
C GLY A 120 -1.91 7.64 6.72
N MET A 121 -2.63 8.73 6.52
CA MET A 121 -2.88 9.33 5.20
C MET A 121 -1.78 10.36 4.89
N VAL A 122 -1.09 10.18 3.76
CA VAL A 122 0.01 11.07 3.39
C VAL A 122 -0.23 11.68 2.01
N VAL A 123 0.04 12.98 1.92
CA VAL A 123 0.19 13.71 0.65
C VAL A 123 1.66 13.94 0.41
N SER A 124 2.18 13.44 -0.70
CA SER A 124 3.59 13.57 -1.05
C SER A 124 3.77 14.13 -2.46
N SER A 125 4.88 14.82 -2.66
CA SER A 125 5.34 15.36 -3.96
C SER A 125 6.82 15.07 -4.11
N TRP A 126 7.20 14.62 -5.30
CA TRP A 126 8.57 14.31 -5.67
C TRP A 126 8.87 14.88 -7.05
N ASP A 127 9.91 15.67 -7.18
CA ASP A 127 10.33 16.28 -8.45
C ASP A 127 11.55 15.60 -9.12
N GLY A 128 11.95 14.43 -8.57
CA GLY A 128 13.16 13.72 -8.98
C GLY A 128 14.39 14.04 -8.13
N ARG A 129 14.31 15.01 -7.22
CA ARG A 129 15.40 15.44 -6.34
C ARG A 129 14.99 15.63 -4.90
N GLU A 130 13.85 16.26 -4.68
CA GLU A 130 13.41 16.67 -3.36
C GLU A 130 12.02 16.10 -3.04
N LEU A 131 11.92 15.42 -1.90
CA LEU A 131 10.67 14.90 -1.36
C LEU A 131 10.03 15.96 -0.45
N ARG A 132 8.76 16.25 -0.70
CA ARG A 132 7.91 17.01 0.22
C ARG A 132 6.69 16.16 0.58
N TYR A 133 6.33 16.11 1.84
CA TYR A 133 5.16 15.35 2.29
C TYR A 133 4.46 16.02 3.47
N VAL A 134 3.20 15.71 3.62
CA VAL A 134 2.38 16.08 4.76
C VAL A 134 1.57 14.86 5.19
N LYS A 135 1.72 14.45 6.43
CA LYS A 135 0.85 13.46 7.05
C LYS A 135 -0.41 14.18 7.55
N LEU A 136 -1.55 13.71 7.08
CA LEU A 136 -2.84 14.28 7.43
C LEU A 136 -3.36 13.73 8.76
N PRO A 137 -4.27 14.44 9.44
CA PRO A 137 -4.88 13.96 10.68
C PRO A 137 -5.61 12.63 10.48
N SER A 138 -5.64 11.82 11.52
CA SER A 138 -6.44 10.58 11.53
C SER A 138 -7.93 10.89 11.42
N PRO A 139 -8.68 10.10 10.65
CA PRO A 139 -10.13 10.26 10.61
C PRO A 139 -10.76 9.78 11.92
N PRO A 140 -12.04 10.16 12.18
CA PRO A 140 -12.81 9.57 13.27
C PRO A 140 -12.86 8.03 13.15
N ARG A 141 -12.87 7.34 14.28
CA ARG A 141 -12.86 5.87 14.34
C ARG A 141 -14.08 5.17 13.71
N ASP A 142 -15.16 5.92 13.48
CA ASP A 142 -16.35 5.42 12.77
C ASP A 142 -16.20 5.46 11.24
N ILE A 143 -15.10 6.00 10.73
CA ILE A 143 -14.70 5.90 9.33
C ILE A 143 -13.69 4.78 9.18
N VAL A 144 -14.08 3.74 8.46
CA VAL A 144 -13.24 2.57 8.18
C VAL A 144 -12.94 2.46 6.68
N VAL A 145 -11.94 1.66 6.35
CA VAL A 145 -11.59 1.36 4.96
C VAL A 145 -12.09 -0.03 4.60
N VAL A 146 -12.94 -0.11 3.59
CA VAL A 146 -13.34 -1.36 2.96
C VAL A 146 -12.44 -1.60 1.77
N VAL A 147 -11.81 -2.78 1.69
CA VAL A 147 -10.98 -3.19 0.57
C VAL A 147 -11.57 -4.46 -0.03
N ALA A 148 -12.04 -4.40 -1.27
CA ALA A 148 -12.47 -5.57 -2.04
C ALA A 148 -11.33 -6.06 -2.95
N VAL A 149 -10.94 -7.32 -2.77
CA VAL A 149 -9.79 -7.94 -3.44
C VAL A 149 -10.30 -9.06 -4.35
N PRO A 150 -10.33 -8.87 -5.67
CA PRO A 150 -10.71 -9.91 -6.61
C PRO A 150 -9.60 -10.92 -6.86
N ASN A 151 -9.98 -12.12 -7.25
CA ASN A 151 -9.02 -13.17 -7.63
C ASN A 151 -8.59 -13.05 -9.10
N VAL A 152 -8.19 -11.84 -9.50
CA VAL A 152 -7.58 -11.51 -10.78
C VAL A 152 -6.38 -10.60 -10.53
N GLU A 153 -5.43 -10.58 -11.43
CA GLU A 153 -4.21 -9.79 -11.32
C GLU A 153 -4.16 -8.70 -12.37
N VAL A 154 -3.59 -7.57 -12.00
CA VAL A 154 -3.21 -6.51 -12.93
C VAL A 154 -1.79 -6.09 -12.56
N SER A 155 -0.88 -6.20 -13.51
CA SER A 155 0.49 -5.76 -13.28
C SER A 155 0.56 -4.22 -13.25
N THR A 156 1.49 -3.68 -12.46
CA THR A 156 1.74 -2.23 -12.43
C THR A 156 2.15 -1.70 -13.81
N SER A 157 2.84 -2.51 -14.61
CA SER A 157 3.23 -2.17 -15.98
C SER A 157 2.01 -2.00 -16.88
N GLU A 158 1.09 -2.97 -16.89
CA GLU A 158 -0.17 -2.88 -17.64
C GLU A 158 -1.01 -1.68 -17.21
N ALA A 159 -1.12 -1.45 -15.89
CA ALA A 159 -1.86 -0.32 -15.36
C ALA A 159 -1.25 1.05 -15.74
N ARG A 160 0.07 1.13 -15.93
CA ARG A 160 0.75 2.34 -16.43
C ARG A 160 0.57 2.50 -17.93
N GLN A 161 0.69 1.42 -18.71
CA GLN A 161 0.51 1.44 -20.16
C GLN A 161 -0.93 1.79 -20.59
N ALA A 162 -1.92 1.50 -19.74
CA ALA A 162 -3.31 1.87 -20.01
C ALA A 162 -3.59 3.38 -19.92
N LEU A 163 -2.68 4.16 -19.33
CA LEU A 163 -2.85 5.60 -19.18
C LEU A 163 -2.52 6.34 -20.49
N PRO A 164 -3.29 7.38 -20.85
CA PRO A 164 -2.99 8.18 -22.01
C PRO A 164 -1.72 9.02 -21.81
N GLU A 165 -0.93 9.21 -22.85
CA GLU A 165 0.24 10.09 -22.83
C GLU A 165 -0.12 11.57 -22.70
N GLN A 166 -1.32 11.96 -23.11
CA GLN A 166 -1.83 13.32 -23.06
C GLN A 166 -3.26 13.34 -22.52
N VAL A 167 -3.57 14.38 -21.77
CA VAL A 167 -4.91 14.60 -21.21
C VAL A 167 -5.42 15.98 -21.61
N SER A 168 -6.74 16.14 -21.65
CA SER A 168 -7.32 17.46 -21.92
C SER A 168 -7.06 18.42 -20.75
N LEU A 169 -6.91 19.71 -21.04
CA LEU A 169 -6.78 20.73 -20.00
C LEU A 169 -7.97 20.71 -19.04
N SER A 170 -9.18 20.43 -19.55
CA SER A 170 -10.38 20.33 -18.70
C SER A 170 -10.31 19.18 -17.71
N ASP A 171 -9.79 18.02 -18.09
CA ASP A 171 -9.61 16.86 -17.19
C ASP A 171 -8.48 17.10 -16.19
N ALA A 172 -7.40 17.77 -16.61
CA ALA A 172 -6.33 18.17 -15.71
C ALA A 172 -6.86 19.15 -14.63
N ILE A 173 -7.61 20.18 -15.02
CA ILE A 173 -8.24 21.14 -14.08
C ILE A 173 -9.21 20.41 -13.15
N PHE A 174 -10.02 19.50 -13.68
CA PHE A 174 -10.94 18.69 -12.90
C PHE A 174 -10.18 17.94 -11.79
N ASN A 175 -9.14 17.17 -12.12
CA ASN A 175 -8.39 16.39 -11.16
C ASN A 175 -7.64 17.26 -10.13
N VAL A 176 -7.03 18.37 -10.56
CA VAL A 176 -6.36 19.30 -9.63
C VAL A 176 -7.37 19.83 -8.59
N SER A 177 -8.59 20.19 -9.01
CA SER A 177 -9.63 20.65 -8.11
C SER A 177 -10.08 19.54 -7.13
N ARG A 178 -10.19 18.30 -7.59
CA ARG A 178 -10.57 17.14 -6.76
C ARG A 178 -9.52 16.81 -5.72
N VAL A 179 -8.25 16.76 -6.12
CA VAL A 179 -7.14 16.48 -5.18
C VAL A 179 -7.01 17.57 -4.13
N ALA A 180 -7.16 18.86 -4.52
CA ALA A 180 -7.16 19.97 -3.57
C ALA A 180 -8.32 19.85 -2.57
N LEU A 181 -9.53 19.55 -3.07
CA LEU A 181 -10.70 19.36 -2.23
C LEU A 181 -10.53 18.16 -1.28
N LEU A 182 -9.98 17.03 -1.76
CA LEU A 182 -9.73 15.85 -0.95
C LEU A 182 -8.79 16.15 0.21
N ALA A 183 -7.65 16.80 -0.07
CA ALA A 183 -6.67 17.16 0.95
C ALA A 183 -7.25 18.15 1.98
N ALA A 184 -7.93 19.18 1.52
CA ALA A 184 -8.57 20.18 2.38
C ALA A 184 -9.68 19.56 3.25
N SER A 185 -10.56 18.77 2.65
CA SER A 185 -11.67 18.11 3.35
C SER A 185 -11.17 17.14 4.42
N TRP A 186 -10.15 16.36 4.09
CA TRP A 186 -9.53 15.46 5.04
C TRP A 186 -8.91 16.21 6.22
N ALA A 187 -8.11 17.25 5.95
CA ALA A 187 -7.43 18.04 6.97
C ALA A 187 -8.39 18.81 7.89
N THR A 188 -9.59 19.12 7.41
CA THR A 188 -10.61 19.88 8.15
C THR A 188 -11.79 19.05 8.65
N GLY A 189 -11.78 17.72 8.39
CA GLY A 189 -12.85 16.82 8.82
C GLY A 189 -14.17 16.99 8.07
N GLN A 190 -14.15 17.50 6.84
CA GLN A 190 -15.34 17.70 6.01
C GLN A 190 -15.62 16.47 5.13
N TRP A 191 -16.04 15.38 5.77
CA TRP A 191 -16.16 14.05 5.15
C TRP A 191 -17.22 13.97 4.05
N ASP A 192 -18.23 14.82 4.09
CA ASP A 192 -19.32 14.86 3.11
C ASP A 192 -18.84 15.28 1.70
N HIS A 193 -17.64 15.84 1.59
CA HIS A 193 -17.05 16.20 0.31
C HIS A 193 -16.31 15.03 -0.37
N LEU A 194 -15.99 13.95 0.35
CA LEU A 194 -15.18 12.83 -0.17
C LEU A 194 -15.79 12.18 -1.42
N PRO A 195 -17.14 12.00 -1.53
CA PRO A 195 -17.73 11.41 -2.73
C PRO A 195 -17.33 12.12 -4.03
N TRP A 196 -17.24 13.45 -3.99
CA TRP A 196 -16.78 14.25 -5.13
C TRP A 196 -15.26 14.35 -5.21
N ALA A 197 -14.61 14.52 -4.06
CA ALA A 197 -13.16 14.70 -3.98
C ALA A 197 -12.38 13.48 -4.50
N MET A 198 -12.98 12.29 -4.46
CA MET A 198 -12.39 11.04 -4.97
C MET A 198 -12.78 10.71 -6.42
N GLU A 199 -13.50 11.60 -7.11
CA GLU A 199 -13.70 11.46 -8.55
C GLU A 199 -12.41 11.72 -9.31
N ASP A 200 -12.21 10.95 -10.40
CA ASP A 200 -11.00 11.02 -11.21
C ASP A 200 -11.31 10.89 -12.71
N ARG A 201 -10.55 11.63 -13.51
CA ARG A 201 -10.60 11.57 -14.97
C ARG A 201 -9.26 11.27 -15.63
N LEU A 202 -8.21 11.08 -14.83
CA LEU A 202 -6.86 10.88 -15.35
C LEU A 202 -6.42 9.43 -15.36
N HIS A 203 -6.89 8.60 -14.42
CA HIS A 203 -6.40 7.22 -14.33
C HIS A 203 -7.48 6.17 -14.08
N GLN A 204 -8.48 6.40 -13.21
CA GLN A 204 -9.41 5.36 -12.77
C GLN A 204 -10.23 4.79 -13.94
N GLN A 205 -10.74 5.63 -14.84
CA GLN A 205 -11.52 5.21 -16.00
C GLN A 205 -10.73 4.30 -16.97
N PHE A 206 -9.41 4.46 -17.03
CA PHE A 206 -8.56 3.62 -17.89
C PHE A 206 -8.22 2.31 -17.19
N ARG A 207 -7.85 2.36 -15.90
CA ARG A 207 -7.53 1.19 -15.10
C ARG A 207 -8.73 0.29 -14.84
N ALA A 208 -9.92 0.86 -14.69
CA ALA A 208 -11.16 0.11 -14.51
C ALA A 208 -11.44 -0.88 -15.63
N ARG A 209 -10.94 -0.64 -16.85
CA ARG A 209 -11.08 -1.52 -18.00
C ARG A 209 -10.16 -2.73 -18.00
N LEU A 210 -9.16 -2.74 -17.12
CA LEU A 210 -8.16 -3.82 -17.04
C LEU A 210 -8.69 -5.05 -16.28
N PHE A 211 -9.83 -4.93 -15.61
CA PHE A 211 -10.40 -6.05 -14.85
C PHE A 211 -11.92 -6.08 -14.96
N PRO A 212 -12.53 -7.27 -14.87
CA PRO A 212 -13.96 -7.42 -15.04
C PRO A 212 -14.76 -6.63 -13.99
N GLY A 213 -15.70 -5.82 -14.43
CA GLY A 213 -16.59 -5.05 -13.56
C GLY A 213 -16.00 -3.76 -12.99
N GLY A 214 -14.79 -3.37 -13.37
CA GLY A 214 -14.11 -2.21 -12.78
C GLY A 214 -14.86 -0.89 -12.93
N GLU A 215 -15.47 -0.62 -14.09
CA GLU A 215 -16.26 0.61 -14.27
C GLU A 215 -17.55 0.58 -13.43
N GLU A 216 -18.26 -0.55 -13.44
CA GLU A 216 -19.52 -0.71 -12.72
C GLU A 216 -19.34 -0.70 -11.18
N ILE A 217 -18.24 -1.27 -10.68
CA ILE A 217 -18.01 -1.38 -9.25
C ILE A 217 -17.84 -0.01 -8.57
N LEU A 218 -17.17 0.93 -9.24
CA LEU A 218 -16.99 2.28 -8.72
C LEU A 218 -18.33 3.01 -8.60
N GLU A 219 -19.21 2.85 -9.59
CA GLU A 219 -20.54 3.46 -9.59
C GLU A 219 -21.45 2.83 -8.52
N ARG A 220 -21.50 1.50 -8.48
CA ARG A 220 -22.37 0.77 -7.54
C ARG A 220 -21.97 1.00 -6.09
N VAL A 221 -20.68 0.92 -5.78
CA VAL A 221 -20.20 1.14 -4.41
C VAL A 221 -20.43 2.58 -3.97
N ARG A 222 -20.22 3.56 -4.87
CA ARG A 222 -20.47 4.97 -4.57
C ARG A 222 -21.93 5.24 -4.24
N SER A 223 -22.88 4.49 -4.83
CA SER A 223 -24.31 4.67 -4.60
C SER A 223 -24.82 4.07 -3.29
N VAL A 224 -24.02 3.27 -2.58
CA VAL A 224 -24.40 2.66 -1.31
C VAL A 224 -24.44 3.71 -0.20
N PRO A 225 -25.56 3.84 0.54
CA PRO A 225 -25.60 4.71 1.71
C PRO A 225 -24.50 4.36 2.73
N GLY A 226 -23.74 5.34 3.15
CA GLY A 226 -22.59 5.14 4.06
C GLY A 226 -21.24 5.03 3.34
N CYS A 227 -21.21 4.91 2.01
CA CYS A 227 -19.98 5.08 1.23
C CYS A 227 -19.60 6.58 1.19
N LEU A 228 -18.47 6.92 1.78
CA LEU A 228 -17.92 8.29 1.78
C LEU A 228 -17.02 8.54 0.55
N GLY A 229 -16.64 7.50 -0.18
CA GLY A 229 -15.84 7.61 -1.37
C GLY A 229 -15.24 6.27 -1.75
N VAL A 230 -15.03 6.05 -3.03
CA VAL A 230 -14.51 4.79 -3.59
C VAL A 230 -13.49 5.09 -4.67
N ALA A 231 -12.44 4.28 -4.72
CA ALA A 231 -11.39 4.37 -5.73
C ALA A 231 -10.78 3.00 -6.02
N ILE A 232 -10.15 2.87 -7.18
CA ILE A 232 -9.24 1.76 -7.46
C ILE A 232 -8.02 1.92 -6.54
N SER A 233 -7.64 0.85 -5.85
CA SER A 233 -6.44 0.83 -5.01
C SER A 233 -5.18 0.71 -5.86
N GLY A 234 -4.35 1.73 -5.87
CA GLY A 234 -3.11 1.75 -6.65
C GLY A 234 -3.30 1.43 -8.13
N SER A 235 -2.62 0.39 -8.62
CA SER A 235 -2.78 -0.11 -9.99
C SER A 235 -4.08 -0.88 -10.21
N GLY A 236 -4.80 -1.24 -9.17
CA GLY A 236 -5.89 -2.20 -9.19
C GLY A 236 -5.37 -3.65 -9.12
N PRO A 237 -6.24 -4.63 -9.28
CA PRO A 237 -7.69 -4.56 -9.47
C PRO A 237 -8.49 -4.41 -8.16
N SER A 238 -7.84 -4.32 -7.00
CA SER A 238 -8.55 -4.06 -5.75
C SER A 238 -9.23 -2.69 -5.78
N VAL A 239 -10.38 -2.63 -5.12
CA VAL A 239 -11.15 -1.41 -4.95
C VAL A 239 -11.24 -1.10 -3.46
N MET A 240 -10.98 0.14 -3.09
CA MET A 240 -11.09 0.61 -1.73
C MET A 240 -12.20 1.64 -1.59
N ALA A 241 -12.88 1.64 -0.46
CA ALA A 241 -13.86 2.65 -0.12
C ALA A 241 -13.71 3.11 1.33
N PHE A 242 -13.89 4.39 1.58
CA PHE A 242 -14.14 4.90 2.93
C PHE A 242 -15.61 4.73 3.23
N ALA A 243 -15.92 4.15 4.38
CA ALA A 243 -17.29 3.85 4.79
C ALA A 243 -17.58 4.29 6.22
N ARG A 244 -18.80 4.76 6.44
CA ARG A 244 -19.36 5.10 7.74
C ARG A 244 -20.78 4.54 7.86
N GLY A 245 -21.07 3.78 8.88
CA GLY A 245 -22.40 3.18 9.11
C GLY A 245 -22.58 1.85 8.36
N ASN A 246 -23.10 1.83 7.16
CA ASN A 246 -23.45 0.62 6.40
C ASN A 246 -22.24 -0.10 5.78
N VAL A 247 -21.21 -0.35 6.58
CA VAL A 247 -19.91 -0.88 6.14
C VAL A 247 -20.06 -2.23 5.41
N GLN A 248 -20.90 -3.12 5.95
CA GLN A 248 -21.13 -4.43 5.36
C GLN A 248 -21.76 -4.35 3.97
N GLU A 249 -22.73 -3.45 3.78
CA GLU A 249 -23.39 -3.27 2.50
C GLU A 249 -22.47 -2.69 1.43
N VAL A 250 -21.56 -1.77 1.83
CA VAL A 250 -20.51 -1.24 0.96
C VAL A 250 -19.59 -2.36 0.48
N ALA A 251 -19.14 -3.24 1.39
CA ALA A 251 -18.29 -4.37 1.06
C ALA A 251 -18.98 -5.39 0.15
N GLU A 252 -20.23 -5.73 0.46
CA GLU A 252 -21.01 -6.68 -0.33
C GLU A 252 -21.34 -6.15 -1.74
N ALA A 253 -21.59 -4.86 -1.89
CA ALA A 253 -21.82 -4.26 -3.19
C ALA A 253 -20.60 -4.45 -4.12
N ALA A 254 -19.40 -4.27 -3.61
CA ALA A 254 -18.17 -4.53 -4.34
C ALA A 254 -18.04 -6.01 -4.74
N CYS A 255 -18.18 -6.92 -3.77
CA CYS A 255 -18.05 -8.36 -4.01
C CYS A 255 -19.13 -8.90 -4.94
N ARG A 256 -20.38 -8.43 -4.83
CA ARG A 256 -21.47 -8.80 -5.75
C ARG A 256 -21.17 -8.39 -7.19
N THR A 257 -20.62 -7.20 -7.39
CA THR A 257 -20.26 -6.74 -8.74
C THR A 257 -19.21 -7.65 -9.38
N PHE A 258 -18.17 -8.03 -8.63
CA PHE A 258 -17.18 -9.01 -9.11
C PHE A 258 -17.82 -10.37 -9.41
N MET A 259 -18.68 -10.87 -8.52
CA MET A 259 -19.35 -12.15 -8.70
C MET A 259 -20.25 -12.18 -9.95
N GLU A 260 -20.98 -11.12 -10.24
CA GLU A 260 -21.79 -10.97 -11.45
C GLU A 260 -20.97 -11.03 -12.75
N LYS A 261 -19.67 -10.67 -12.66
CA LYS A 261 -18.70 -10.80 -13.76
C LYS A 261 -17.92 -12.13 -13.73
N GLY A 262 -18.32 -13.08 -12.90
CA GLY A 262 -17.68 -14.39 -12.78
C GLY A 262 -16.35 -14.37 -12.01
N VAL A 263 -16.03 -13.30 -11.30
CA VAL A 263 -14.80 -13.15 -10.53
C VAL A 263 -15.09 -13.37 -9.05
N ARG A 264 -14.37 -14.30 -8.43
CA ARG A 264 -14.39 -14.43 -6.95
C ARG A 264 -13.62 -13.27 -6.33
N SER A 265 -14.11 -12.80 -5.21
CA SER A 265 -13.44 -11.77 -4.42
C SER A 265 -13.66 -12.01 -2.93
N ARG A 266 -12.77 -11.42 -2.14
CA ARG A 266 -12.91 -11.30 -0.68
C ARG A 266 -12.88 -9.83 -0.31
N PHE A 267 -13.37 -9.47 0.85
CA PHE A 267 -13.24 -8.11 1.36
C PHE A 267 -12.63 -8.09 2.75
N PHE A 268 -12.07 -6.94 3.09
CA PHE A 268 -11.54 -6.63 4.40
C PHE A 268 -12.14 -5.30 4.85
N VAL A 269 -12.41 -5.20 6.14
CA VAL A 269 -12.74 -3.94 6.81
C VAL A 269 -11.54 -3.63 7.70
N LEU A 270 -10.88 -2.53 7.43
CA LEU A 270 -9.58 -2.21 8.01
C LEU A 270 -9.60 -0.82 8.63
N ASP A 271 -8.85 -0.66 9.70
CA ASP A 271 -8.48 0.64 10.23
C ASP A 271 -7.27 1.20 9.49
N ILE A 272 -7.04 2.50 9.62
CA ILE A 272 -5.83 3.15 9.12
C ILE A 272 -4.71 2.92 10.15
N ASP A 273 -3.60 2.35 9.70
CA ASP A 273 -2.40 2.24 10.51
C ASP A 273 -1.71 3.60 10.65
N GLU A 274 -1.63 4.11 11.86
CA GLU A 274 -1.05 5.41 12.17
C GLU A 274 0.45 5.38 12.44
N ASN A 275 1.01 4.19 12.67
CA ASN A 275 2.39 4.05 13.13
C ASN A 275 3.38 3.92 11.96
N GLY A 276 2.97 3.22 10.89
CA GLY A 276 3.85 2.86 9.79
C GLY A 276 4.88 1.80 10.17
N ALA A 277 6.01 1.82 9.48
CA ALA A 277 7.05 0.82 9.69
C ALA A 277 7.82 1.06 10.99
N VAL A 278 8.02 -0.01 11.75
CA VAL A 278 8.73 -0.02 13.02
C VAL A 278 9.88 -1.02 12.94
N VAL A 279 11.05 -0.65 13.46
CA VAL A 279 12.20 -1.54 13.64
C VAL A 279 12.39 -1.77 15.12
N GLU A 280 12.38 -3.03 15.54
CA GLU A 280 12.63 -3.44 16.91
C GLU A 280 13.87 -4.34 16.96
N TYR A 281 14.72 -4.11 17.96
CA TYR A 281 15.87 -4.94 18.23
C TYR A 281 15.54 -5.85 19.40
N THR A 282 15.49 -7.16 19.13
CA THR A 282 15.28 -8.16 20.18
C THR A 282 16.53 -9.02 20.32
N GLU A 283 16.86 -9.42 21.55
CA GLU A 283 17.84 -10.50 21.71
C GLU A 283 17.27 -11.77 21.06
N PRO A 284 18.13 -12.60 20.41
CA PRO A 284 17.66 -13.84 19.77
C PRO A 284 17.00 -14.74 20.84
N SER A 285 15.69 -14.68 20.96
CA SER A 285 14.96 -15.62 21.78
C SER A 285 14.86 -16.95 21.02
N LEU A 286 15.27 -18.03 21.68
CA LEU A 286 15.17 -19.39 21.17
C LEU A 286 13.72 -19.94 21.15
N ASP A 287 12.72 -19.13 21.43
CA ASP A 287 11.38 -19.61 21.73
C ASP A 287 10.42 -19.59 20.54
N LYS A 288 9.99 -20.81 20.22
CA LYS A 288 8.95 -21.11 19.21
C LYS A 288 7.52 -20.70 19.63
N GLU A 289 7.31 -20.12 20.81
CA GLU A 289 5.97 -19.93 21.40
C GLU A 289 5.28 -18.60 21.03
N GLU A 290 5.99 -17.53 20.74
CA GLU A 290 5.36 -16.23 20.41
C GLU A 290 4.58 -16.22 19.08
N MET A 291 4.85 -17.17 18.21
CA MET A 291 4.17 -17.29 16.90
C MET A 291 2.73 -17.80 16.97
N GLN A 292 2.27 -18.27 18.11
CA GLN A 292 0.87 -18.73 18.23
C GLN A 292 -0.13 -17.59 18.41
N HIS A 293 0.29 -16.43 18.88
CA HIS A 293 -0.60 -15.28 19.07
C HIS A 293 -0.98 -14.55 17.77
N VAL A 294 -0.13 -14.55 16.76
CA VAL A 294 -0.44 -13.96 15.45
C VAL A 294 -1.49 -14.78 14.67
N LYS A 295 -1.57 -16.10 14.94
CA LYS A 295 -2.58 -16.99 14.30
C LYS A 295 -3.97 -16.90 14.91
N SER A 296 -4.15 -16.28 16.07
CA SER A 296 -5.43 -16.23 16.80
C SER A 296 -6.18 -14.91 16.68
N GLY A 297 -5.66 -13.94 15.99
CA GLY A 297 -6.35 -12.70 15.64
C GLY A 297 -7.38 -12.94 14.52
N ARG A 298 -8.51 -13.58 14.87
CA ARG A 298 -9.72 -13.63 14.04
C ARG A 298 -10.59 -12.43 14.31
#